data_30698fff3107711f6033b9e35983496d
#
_entry.id   30698fff3107711f6033b9e35983496d
#
_cell.length_a   1.000
_cell.length_b   1.000
_cell.length_c   1.000
_cell.angle_alpha   90.00
_cell.angle_beta   90.00
_cell.angle_gamma   90.00
#
_symmetry.space_group_name_H-M   'P 1'
#
loop_
_entity.id
_entity.type
_entity.pdbx_description
1 polymer ?
#
loop_
_entity_poly.entity_id
_entity_poly.type
_entity_poly.pdbx_seq_one_letter_code
_entity_poly.pdbx_strand_id
1 'polypeptide(L)'
;MSTQRRKSVFLYLVAIGSAFAIGSAHAQELIVKVTMAKSTKGEVGCALFSSATGFPNENVAMPAQWQPSSTDGVVCRFTDIKPGPYAVAVSHDLNGNRRTDTNFLGIPTEDWGVSNNVRPTLRAPTFDEARFEVGATGVTTLEIKLGR
;
A
#
# COMPACT_ATOMS: atom_id res chain seq x y z
N MET A 1 21.12 58.02 -63.15
CA MET A 1 19.94 57.74 -62.27
C MET A 1 19.87 56.23 -62.11
N SER A 2 20.35 55.69 -61.03
CA SER A 2 20.36 54.26 -60.78
C SER A 2 19.53 53.94 -59.53
N THR A 3 18.39 53.28 -59.70
CA THR A 3 17.42 52.96 -58.69
C THR A 3 17.77 51.60 -58.09
N GLN A 4 18.34 51.61 -56.88
CA GLN A 4 18.62 50.40 -56.09
C GLN A 4 17.31 49.92 -55.45
N ARG A 5 16.84 48.76 -55.91
CA ARG A 5 15.74 48.02 -55.25
C ARG A 5 16.29 47.24 -54.03
N ARG A 6 15.90 47.65 -52.85
CA ARG A 6 16.13 46.92 -51.59
C ARG A 6 15.22 45.68 -51.56
N LYS A 7 15.81 44.50 -51.55
CA LYS A 7 15.09 43.22 -51.28
C LYS A 7 15.00 43.03 -49.75
N SER A 8 13.79 43.14 -49.22
CA SER A 8 13.50 42.75 -47.82
C SER A 8 13.45 41.24 -47.69
N VAL A 9 14.37 40.68 -46.91
CA VAL A 9 14.36 39.27 -46.53
C VAL A 9 13.52 39.15 -45.29
N PHE A 10 12.34 38.55 -45.43
CA PHE A 10 11.49 38.18 -44.29
C PHE A 10 12.04 36.88 -43.68
N LEU A 11 12.61 36.99 -42.51
CA LEU A 11 13.04 35.84 -41.70
C LEU A 11 11.82 35.28 -40.94
N TYR A 12 11.32 34.13 -41.38
CA TYR A 12 10.28 33.39 -40.67
C TYR A 12 10.92 32.64 -39.49
N LEU A 13 10.65 33.12 -38.27
CA LEU A 13 11.02 32.41 -37.04
C LEU A 13 9.97 31.31 -36.81
N VAL A 14 10.34 30.06 -37.11
CA VAL A 14 9.51 28.90 -36.78
C VAL A 14 9.75 28.61 -35.30
N ALA A 15 8.79 28.97 -34.44
CA ALA A 15 8.78 28.58 -33.04
C ALA A 15 8.33 27.10 -32.93
N ILE A 16 9.29 26.21 -32.71
CA ILE A 16 8.99 24.82 -32.38
C ILE A 16 8.54 24.75 -30.92
N GLY A 17 7.24 24.78 -30.73
CA GLY A 17 6.63 24.57 -29.42
C GLY A 17 6.78 23.10 -29.00
N SER A 18 7.72 22.80 -28.12
CA SER A 18 7.80 21.50 -27.45
C SER A 18 6.62 21.37 -26.49
N ALA A 19 5.60 20.65 -26.89
CA ALA A 19 4.52 20.23 -25.98
C ALA A 19 5.08 19.22 -24.97
N PHE A 20 5.38 19.69 -23.77
CA PHE A 20 5.61 18.79 -22.63
C PHE A 20 4.28 18.14 -22.30
N ALA A 21 4.12 16.86 -22.66
CA ALA A 21 3.05 16.03 -22.15
C ALA A 21 3.31 15.83 -20.64
N ILE A 22 2.58 16.57 -19.81
CA ILE A 22 2.50 16.31 -18.36
C ILE A 22 1.75 15.00 -18.24
N GLY A 23 2.48 13.89 -18.19
CA GLY A 23 1.93 12.60 -17.83
C GLY A 23 1.38 12.72 -16.42
N SER A 24 0.06 12.61 -16.26
CA SER A 24 -0.56 12.47 -14.94
C SER A 24 0.01 11.21 -14.31
N ALA A 25 0.95 11.37 -13.37
CA ALA A 25 1.39 10.29 -12.51
C ALA A 25 0.15 9.85 -11.72
N HIS A 26 -0.50 8.77 -12.15
CA HIS A 26 -1.57 8.17 -11.37
C HIS A 26 -0.92 7.64 -10.10
N ALA A 27 -1.26 8.25 -8.97
CA ALA A 27 -0.84 7.77 -7.65
C ALA A 27 -1.24 6.30 -7.53
N GLN A 28 -0.30 5.47 -7.12
CA GLN A 28 -0.59 4.06 -6.87
C GLN A 28 -1.35 3.95 -5.58
N GLU A 29 -2.38 3.12 -5.59
CA GLU A 29 -3.20 2.86 -4.44
C GLU A 29 -3.20 1.36 -4.14
N LEU A 30 -3.05 1.03 -2.86
CA LEU A 30 -3.27 -0.32 -2.34
C LEU A 30 -4.52 -0.29 -1.47
N ILE A 31 -5.50 -1.10 -1.81
CA ILE A 31 -6.72 -1.32 -1.06
C ILE A 31 -6.64 -2.68 -0.38
N VAL A 32 -6.68 -2.70 0.94
CA VAL A 32 -6.72 -3.92 1.73
C VAL A 32 -8.11 -4.09 2.33
N LYS A 33 -8.85 -5.09 1.86
CA LYS A 33 -10.15 -5.48 2.40
C LYS A 33 -9.94 -6.55 3.46
N VAL A 34 -10.25 -6.22 4.70
CA VAL A 34 -10.12 -7.13 5.84
C VAL A 34 -11.48 -7.71 6.18
N THR A 35 -11.59 -9.01 6.25
CA THR A 35 -12.84 -9.74 6.51
C THR A 35 -12.70 -10.68 7.69
N MET A 36 -13.83 -11.22 8.15
CA MET A 36 -13.92 -12.19 9.26
C MET A 36 -13.55 -11.65 10.65
N ALA A 37 -13.61 -10.32 10.87
CA ALA A 37 -13.59 -9.81 12.23
C ALA A 37 -14.81 -10.35 13.01
N LYS A 38 -14.56 -10.93 14.19
CA LYS A 38 -15.59 -11.60 14.99
C LYS A 38 -16.32 -10.65 15.93
N SER A 39 -15.86 -9.42 16.02
CA SER A 39 -16.37 -8.43 16.97
C SER A 39 -16.21 -7.03 16.37
N THR A 40 -17.14 -6.14 16.75
CA THR A 40 -17.04 -4.71 16.50
C THR A 40 -16.23 -3.97 17.57
N LYS A 41 -15.73 -4.71 18.58
CA LYS A 41 -14.88 -4.13 19.63
C LYS A 41 -13.47 -3.90 19.12
N GLY A 42 -12.86 -2.79 19.53
CA GLY A 42 -11.48 -2.46 19.23
C GLY A 42 -11.26 -1.92 17.83
N GLU A 43 -10.06 -2.06 17.33
CA GLU A 43 -9.60 -1.55 16.04
C GLU A 43 -9.01 -2.68 15.19
N VAL A 44 -9.06 -2.52 13.87
CA VAL A 44 -8.30 -3.34 12.93
C VAL A 44 -7.14 -2.51 12.39
N GLY A 45 -5.93 -2.99 12.61
CA GLY A 45 -4.70 -2.39 12.11
C GLY A 45 -4.20 -3.10 10.84
N CYS A 46 -3.81 -2.32 9.83
CA CYS A 46 -3.13 -2.80 8.64
C CYS A 46 -1.74 -2.16 8.59
N ALA A 47 -0.68 -2.96 8.61
CA ALA A 47 0.70 -2.53 8.51
C ALA A 47 1.30 -2.96 7.17
N LEU A 48 1.88 -2.01 6.42
CA LEU A 48 2.48 -2.24 5.11
C LEU A 48 3.99 -2.35 5.22
N PHE A 49 4.56 -3.45 4.76
CA PHE A 49 5.98 -3.76 4.78
C PHE A 49 6.55 -3.78 3.36
N SER A 50 7.68 -3.12 3.14
CA SER A 50 8.44 -3.11 1.89
C SER A 50 9.68 -4.02 1.93
N SER A 51 9.91 -4.71 3.04
CA SER A 51 11.03 -5.65 3.22
C SER A 51 10.70 -6.66 4.33
N ALA A 52 11.53 -7.68 4.46
CA ALA A 52 11.40 -8.70 5.51
C ALA A 52 11.71 -8.16 6.93
N THR A 53 12.36 -6.97 7.03
CA THR A 53 12.76 -6.41 8.32
C THR A 53 11.55 -6.11 9.18
N GLY A 54 11.44 -6.79 10.31
CA GLY A 54 10.38 -6.63 11.29
C GLY A 54 9.05 -7.30 10.94
N PHE A 55 8.86 -7.82 9.72
CA PHE A 55 7.63 -8.51 9.34
C PHE A 55 7.46 -9.81 10.14
N PRO A 56 6.24 -10.15 10.59
CA PRO A 56 4.97 -9.39 10.50
C PRO A 56 4.67 -8.50 11.73
N ASN A 57 5.68 -8.10 12.50
CA ASN A 57 5.54 -7.41 13.77
C ASN A 57 5.22 -5.90 13.55
N GLU A 58 4.03 -5.46 13.92
CA GLU A 58 3.54 -4.09 13.76
C GLU A 58 4.32 -3.04 14.58
N ASN A 59 5.15 -3.45 15.53
CA ASN A 59 5.97 -2.52 16.34
C ASN A 59 7.13 -1.88 15.57
N VAL A 60 7.43 -2.34 14.37
CA VAL A 60 8.42 -1.72 13.50
C VAL A 60 7.77 -0.53 12.79
N ALA A 61 8.48 0.60 12.73
CA ALA A 61 7.99 1.84 12.13
C ALA A 61 7.66 1.64 10.65
N MET A 62 6.39 1.38 10.35
CA MET A 62 5.83 1.13 9.04
C MET A 62 4.62 2.04 8.83
N PRO A 63 4.28 2.38 7.58
CA PRO A 63 2.96 2.93 7.32
C PRO A 63 1.90 1.96 7.85
N ALA A 64 1.17 2.39 8.85
CA ALA A 64 0.08 1.61 9.44
C ALA A 64 -1.20 2.43 9.49
N GLN A 65 -2.33 1.78 9.28
CA GLN A 65 -3.65 2.38 9.38
C GLN A 65 -4.49 1.61 10.38
N TRP A 66 -5.21 2.33 11.22
CA TRP A 66 -6.09 1.78 12.24
C TRP A 66 -7.52 2.26 11.97
N GLN A 67 -8.45 1.34 11.94
CA GLN A 67 -9.86 1.58 11.65
C GLN A 67 -10.72 0.92 12.73
N PRO A 68 -11.84 1.50 13.13
CA PRO A 68 -12.80 0.82 13.99
C PRO A 68 -13.16 -0.55 13.44
N SER A 69 -13.20 -1.56 14.32
CA SER A 69 -13.54 -2.93 13.92
C SER A 69 -15.01 -3.01 13.46
N SER A 70 -15.26 -3.80 12.41
CA SER A 70 -16.59 -4.06 11.87
C SER A 70 -16.71 -5.52 11.42
N THR A 71 -17.84 -6.15 11.72
CA THR A 71 -18.17 -7.50 11.23
C THR A 71 -18.45 -7.54 9.73
N ASP A 72 -18.81 -6.38 9.14
CA ASP A 72 -19.04 -6.24 7.69
C ASP A 72 -17.72 -6.11 6.91
N GLY A 73 -16.59 -6.03 7.63
CA GLY A 73 -15.27 -5.84 7.08
C GLY A 73 -14.73 -4.44 7.30
N VAL A 74 -13.42 -4.31 7.13
CA VAL A 74 -12.67 -3.06 7.26
C VAL A 74 -11.85 -2.84 6.00
N VAL A 75 -11.67 -1.59 5.58
CA VAL A 75 -10.87 -1.23 4.41
C VAL A 75 -9.74 -0.30 4.83
N CYS A 76 -8.51 -0.74 4.63
CA CYS A 76 -7.32 0.10 4.73
C CYS A 76 -6.88 0.54 3.32
N ARG A 77 -6.44 1.81 3.19
CA ARG A 77 -5.99 2.38 1.91
C ARG A 77 -4.62 3.01 2.06
N PHE A 78 -3.69 2.60 1.22
CA PHE A 78 -2.36 3.20 1.14
C PHE A 78 -2.22 3.86 -0.22
N THR A 79 -1.87 5.14 -0.22
CA THR A 79 -1.67 5.95 -1.43
C THR A 79 -0.20 6.32 -1.58
N ASP A 80 0.19 6.73 -2.78
CA ASP A 80 1.55 7.20 -3.07
C ASP A 80 2.66 6.18 -2.75
N ILE A 81 2.31 4.89 -2.80
CA ILE A 81 3.30 3.82 -2.63
C ILE A 81 4.10 3.61 -3.91
N LYS A 82 5.37 3.26 -3.79
CA LYS A 82 6.24 3.00 -4.94
C LYS A 82 5.94 1.62 -5.52
N PRO A 83 6.20 1.39 -6.84
CA PRO A 83 6.17 0.03 -7.40
C PRO A 83 7.16 -0.88 -6.69
N GLY A 84 6.81 -2.14 -6.54
CA GLY A 84 7.71 -3.14 -5.98
C GLY A 84 7.03 -4.16 -5.07
N PRO A 85 7.83 -5.00 -4.39
CA PRO A 85 7.36 -6.03 -3.50
C PRO A 85 6.91 -5.46 -2.16
N TYR A 86 5.76 -5.92 -1.69
CA TYR A 86 5.20 -5.58 -0.38
C TYR A 86 4.56 -6.79 0.29
N ALA A 87 4.41 -6.71 1.60
CA ALA A 87 3.55 -7.58 2.37
C ALA A 87 2.70 -6.74 3.33
N VAL A 88 1.52 -7.24 3.69
CA VAL A 88 0.64 -6.60 4.67
C VAL A 88 0.45 -7.55 5.83
N ALA A 89 0.58 -7.02 7.06
CA ALA A 89 0.13 -7.67 8.28
C ALA A 89 -1.10 -6.94 8.82
N VAL A 90 -2.06 -7.70 9.31
CA VAL A 90 -3.32 -7.19 9.86
C VAL A 90 -3.53 -7.78 11.23
N SER A 91 -3.92 -6.95 12.19
CA SER A 91 -4.29 -7.38 13.54
C SER A 91 -5.67 -6.82 13.94
N HIS A 92 -6.41 -7.59 14.73
CA HIS A 92 -7.63 -7.15 15.38
C HIS A 92 -7.34 -6.85 16.84
N ASP A 93 -7.01 -5.61 17.12
CA ASP A 93 -6.66 -5.10 18.44
C ASP A 93 -7.92 -4.88 19.30
N LEU A 94 -8.14 -5.76 20.26
CA LEU A 94 -9.32 -5.74 21.12
C LEU A 94 -9.18 -4.81 22.33
N ASN A 95 -7.96 -4.48 22.72
CA ASN A 95 -7.68 -3.73 23.95
C ASN A 95 -7.12 -2.32 23.72
N GLY A 96 -6.83 -1.94 22.47
CA GLY A 96 -6.36 -0.61 22.07
C GLY A 96 -4.87 -0.38 22.28
N ASN A 97 -4.06 -1.46 22.36
CA ASN A 97 -2.62 -1.35 22.57
C ASN A 97 -1.83 -1.28 21.26
N ARG A 98 -2.50 -1.45 20.11
CA ARG A 98 -1.97 -1.44 18.73
C ARG A 98 -0.85 -2.46 18.50
N ARG A 99 -1.03 -3.63 19.07
CA ARG A 99 -0.15 -4.80 18.93
C ARG A 99 -1.01 -6.05 18.83
N THR A 100 -0.50 -7.08 18.16
CA THR A 100 -1.08 -8.41 18.27
C THR A 100 -0.65 -9.03 19.60
N ASP A 101 -1.59 -9.21 20.52
CA ASP A 101 -1.31 -9.84 21.80
C ASP A 101 -1.01 -11.32 21.63
N THR A 102 -0.07 -11.82 22.43
CA THR A 102 0.33 -13.22 22.43
C THR A 102 0.29 -13.78 23.86
N ASN A 103 0.11 -15.10 23.96
CA ASN A 103 0.29 -15.80 25.22
C ASN A 103 1.79 -15.99 25.55
N PHE A 104 2.08 -16.66 26.69
CA PHE A 104 3.45 -16.90 27.15
C PHE A 104 4.29 -17.80 26.20
N LEU A 105 3.65 -18.51 25.26
CA LEU A 105 4.31 -19.30 24.22
C LEU A 105 4.52 -18.51 22.91
N GLY A 106 4.14 -17.21 22.87
CA GLY A 106 4.22 -16.38 21.68
C GLY A 106 3.11 -16.64 20.65
N ILE A 107 2.07 -17.40 21.03
CA ILE A 107 0.92 -17.68 20.15
C ILE A 107 -0.06 -16.50 20.24
N PRO A 108 -0.51 -15.94 19.10
CA PRO A 108 -1.47 -14.85 19.08
C PRO A 108 -2.77 -15.21 19.83
N THR A 109 -3.20 -14.31 20.70
CA THR A 109 -4.49 -14.40 21.40
C THR A 109 -5.57 -13.56 20.76
N GLU A 110 -5.17 -12.66 19.85
CA GLU A 110 -6.03 -11.86 18.98
C GLU A 110 -6.03 -12.38 17.55
N ASP A 111 -7.10 -12.07 16.79
CA ASP A 111 -7.18 -12.49 15.39
C ASP A 111 -6.23 -11.66 14.53
N TRP A 112 -5.54 -12.32 13.63
CA TRP A 112 -4.55 -11.73 12.74
C TRP A 112 -4.66 -12.31 11.32
N GLY A 113 -4.00 -11.67 10.38
CA GLY A 113 -3.87 -12.14 9.00
C GLY A 113 -2.71 -11.46 8.29
N VAL A 114 -2.28 -12.05 7.19
CA VAL A 114 -1.28 -11.46 6.30
C VAL A 114 -1.73 -11.58 4.85
N SER A 115 -1.14 -10.79 3.97
CA SER A 115 -1.34 -10.90 2.52
C SER A 115 -1.11 -12.35 2.06
N ASN A 116 -1.79 -12.74 0.98
CA ASN A 116 -1.88 -14.11 0.47
C ASN A 116 -2.58 -15.10 1.43
N ASN A 117 -3.11 -14.61 2.56
CA ASN A 117 -3.76 -15.44 3.59
C ASN A 117 -2.90 -16.60 4.09
N VAL A 118 -1.58 -16.43 4.10
CA VAL A 118 -0.62 -17.42 4.58
C VAL A 118 -0.76 -17.61 6.09
N ARG A 119 -0.89 -18.87 6.53
CA ARG A 119 -1.08 -19.20 7.94
C ARG A 119 -0.32 -20.47 8.34
N PRO A 120 0.99 -20.37 8.57
CA PRO A 120 1.77 -21.51 9.06
C PRO A 120 1.32 -21.93 10.47
N THR A 121 1.40 -23.23 10.76
CA THR A 121 0.84 -23.79 12.01
C THR A 121 1.71 -23.50 13.25
N LEU A 122 3.04 -23.51 13.11
CA LEU A 122 3.98 -23.49 14.25
C LEU A 122 5.01 -22.35 14.21
N ARG A 123 4.83 -21.39 13.34
CA ARG A 123 5.71 -20.22 13.20
C ARG A 123 4.95 -19.03 12.63
N ALA A 124 5.54 -17.85 12.74
CA ALA A 124 5.05 -16.70 12.01
C ALA A 124 5.26 -16.87 10.49
N PRO A 125 4.38 -16.29 9.65
CA PRO A 125 4.61 -16.22 8.21
C PRO A 125 5.85 -15.37 7.91
N THR A 126 6.54 -15.71 6.82
CA THR A 126 7.66 -14.92 6.31
C THR A 126 7.19 -13.86 5.33
N PHE A 127 8.00 -12.82 5.13
CA PHE A 127 7.73 -11.80 4.12
C PHE A 127 7.57 -12.40 2.72
N ASP A 128 8.44 -13.35 2.33
CA ASP A 128 8.39 -13.97 1.01
C ASP A 128 7.11 -14.78 0.76
N GLU A 129 6.55 -15.39 1.80
CA GLU A 129 5.27 -16.11 1.69
C GLU A 129 4.08 -15.14 1.53
N ALA A 130 4.15 -13.99 2.19
CA ALA A 130 3.10 -12.98 2.17
C ALA A 130 3.26 -11.95 1.04
N ARG A 131 4.41 -11.96 0.35
CA ARG A 131 4.77 -10.96 -0.65
C ARG A 131 3.82 -10.93 -1.84
N PHE A 132 3.50 -9.71 -2.29
CA PHE A 132 2.81 -9.40 -3.54
C PHE A 132 3.50 -8.22 -4.23
N GLU A 133 3.21 -8.02 -5.51
CA GLU A 133 3.79 -6.92 -6.29
C GLU A 133 2.78 -5.78 -6.46
N VAL A 134 3.24 -4.56 -6.21
CA VAL A 134 2.53 -3.33 -6.57
C VAL A 134 3.07 -2.85 -7.91
N GLY A 135 2.19 -2.72 -8.89
CA GLY A 135 2.55 -2.29 -10.24
C GLY A 135 2.96 -0.82 -10.33
N ALA A 136 3.43 -0.40 -11.50
CA ALA A 136 3.86 0.99 -11.73
C ALA A 136 2.69 1.98 -11.83
N THR A 137 1.47 1.51 -12.06
CA THR A 137 0.27 2.33 -12.18
C THR A 137 -0.97 1.56 -11.70
N GLY A 138 -2.00 2.27 -11.29
CA GLY A 138 -3.31 1.70 -11.00
C GLY A 138 -3.54 1.37 -9.53
N VAL A 139 -4.54 0.52 -9.29
CA VAL A 139 -4.98 0.12 -7.96
C VAL A 139 -4.71 -1.36 -7.75
N THR A 140 -4.00 -1.70 -6.67
CA THR A 140 -3.85 -3.09 -6.20
C THR A 140 -4.88 -3.35 -5.10
N THR A 141 -5.63 -4.43 -5.20
CA THR A 141 -6.61 -4.81 -4.17
C THR A 141 -6.27 -6.18 -3.61
N LEU A 142 -6.25 -6.28 -2.28
CA LEU A 142 -6.07 -7.53 -1.53
C LEU A 142 -7.28 -7.81 -0.65
N GLU A 143 -7.57 -9.09 -0.42
CA GLU A 143 -8.49 -9.54 0.61
C GLU A 143 -7.71 -10.34 1.65
N ILE A 144 -7.77 -9.92 2.92
CA ILE A 144 -7.10 -10.58 4.04
C ILE A 144 -8.15 -11.00 5.05
N LYS A 145 -8.11 -12.30 5.41
CA LYS A 145 -9.05 -12.91 6.36
C LYS A 145 -8.41 -12.98 7.73
N LEU A 146 -9.08 -12.40 8.72
CA LEU A 146 -8.69 -12.53 10.11
C LEU A 146 -9.00 -13.93 10.67
N GLY A 147 -8.18 -14.38 11.61
CA GLY A 147 -8.37 -15.62 12.34
C GLY A 147 -7.20 -15.92 13.28
N ARG A 148 -7.35 -16.99 14.07
CA ARG A 148 -6.31 -17.52 14.97
C ARG A 148 -5.96 -18.93 14.56
#